data_0a61c805e3decdaa201340ac3db899fa
#
_entry.id   0a61c805e3decdaa201340ac3db899fa
#
_cell.length_a   1.000
_cell.length_b   1.000
_cell.length_c   1.000
_cell.angle_alpha   90.00
_cell.angle_beta   90.00
_cell.angle_gamma   90.00
#
_symmetry.space_group_name_H-M   'P 1'
#
loop_
_entity.id
_entity.type
_entity.pdbx_description
1 polymer ?
#
loop_
_entity_poly.entity_id
_entity_poly.type
_entity_poly.pdbx_seq_one_letter_code
_entity_poly.pdbx_strand_id
1 'polypeptide(L)'
;MFQMITGKWVSAAMGLVARFALADHVESGPKTVAELAALSGTHAPSLFRLLRATASLGVLSEQPDGRFTQTPLSECLRSKAPATVRNLAMMMLDEWHMRAWTEMPFSVETGKPSMDKAAGMPGFDWLTRNPDKAVNFNNAMTDISLVHAPAVAAAYDFSGFTHLVDVGGGLGLLLAAILNLHPQLKATLCELPYVIDQAQAGPILAPFAGRCTFAPASFLDSVAPGGDAYMMKHILHDWDDEHCVTILKNIRRAITADGKLLVVDYVVAPPNAPDPAKLMDLEMLMIGGKERTEAEWRTLFHDGGFAFQRADPTAVGLCVIEGIPA
;
A
#
# COMPACT_ATOMS: atom_id res chain seq x y z
N MET A 1 20.97 5.83 -17.66
CA MET A 1 21.05 4.36 -17.84
C MET A 1 21.76 3.69 -16.67
N PHE A 2 23.06 3.97 -16.38
CA PHE A 2 23.78 3.28 -15.27
C PHE A 2 23.04 3.37 -13.93
N GLN A 3 22.60 4.55 -13.52
CA GLN A 3 21.83 4.76 -12.28
C GLN A 3 20.51 3.98 -12.27
N MET A 4 19.83 3.86 -13.41
CA MET A 4 18.59 3.07 -13.50
C MET A 4 18.87 1.57 -13.31
N ILE A 5 19.93 1.04 -13.95
CA ILE A 5 20.32 -0.38 -13.82
C ILE A 5 20.74 -0.71 -12.38
N THR A 6 21.43 0.22 -11.71
CA THR A 6 21.93 0.05 -10.35
C THR A 6 20.96 0.48 -9.26
N GLY A 7 19.73 0.86 -9.61
CA GLY A 7 18.70 1.33 -8.66
C GLY A 7 18.44 0.37 -7.50
N LYS A 8 18.60 -0.95 -7.71
CA LYS A 8 18.52 -1.94 -6.64
C LYS A 8 19.52 -1.74 -5.50
N TRP A 9 20.67 -1.07 -5.74
CA TRP A 9 21.63 -0.76 -4.67
C TRP A 9 21.06 0.27 -3.70
N VAL A 10 20.33 1.24 -4.24
CA VAL A 10 19.65 2.27 -3.43
C VAL A 10 18.55 1.63 -2.59
N SER A 11 17.66 0.86 -3.22
CA SER A 11 16.57 0.16 -2.52
C SER A 11 17.11 -0.77 -1.42
N ALA A 12 18.16 -1.55 -1.72
CA ALA A 12 18.79 -2.42 -0.73
C ALA A 12 19.42 -1.63 0.44
N ALA A 13 20.05 -0.48 0.16
CA ALA A 13 20.62 0.37 1.21
C ALA A 13 19.53 0.92 2.15
N MET A 14 18.36 1.33 1.61
CA MET A 14 17.21 1.76 2.41
C MET A 14 16.68 0.62 3.30
N GLY A 15 16.51 -0.57 2.74
CA GLY A 15 16.12 -1.74 3.51
C GLY A 15 17.09 -2.09 4.64
N LEU A 16 18.40 -1.91 4.43
CA LEU A 16 19.40 -2.11 5.49
C LEU A 16 19.34 -1.02 6.57
N VAL A 17 19.13 0.24 6.21
CA VAL A 17 18.91 1.32 7.20
C VAL A 17 17.71 1.01 8.08
N ALA A 18 16.61 0.57 7.46
CA ALA A 18 15.38 0.20 8.15
C ALA A 18 15.57 -1.04 9.05
N ARG A 19 16.21 -2.09 8.52
CA ARG A 19 16.45 -3.36 9.22
C ARG A 19 17.30 -3.19 10.47
N PHE A 20 18.36 -2.39 10.38
CA PHE A 20 19.26 -2.14 11.50
C PHE A 20 18.82 -0.95 12.37
N ALA A 21 17.61 -0.41 12.15
CA ALA A 21 17.03 0.72 12.90
C ALA A 21 17.98 1.94 13.00
N LEU A 22 18.78 2.20 11.96
CA LEU A 22 19.81 3.24 12.02
C LEU A 22 19.18 4.64 12.16
N ALA A 23 18.01 4.86 11.57
CA ALA A 23 17.26 6.11 11.72
C ALA A 23 16.78 6.32 13.17
N ASP A 24 16.32 5.25 13.84
CA ASP A 24 15.93 5.34 15.26
C ASP A 24 17.14 5.62 16.17
N HIS A 25 18.29 5.02 15.86
CA HIS A 25 19.51 5.21 16.67
C HIS A 25 20.07 6.63 16.62
N VAL A 26 19.85 7.38 15.53
CA VAL A 26 20.30 8.79 15.43
C VAL A 26 19.22 9.80 15.84
N GLU A 27 18.04 9.38 16.26
CA GLU A 27 16.96 10.26 16.72
C GLU A 27 17.38 11.15 17.87
N SER A 28 18.12 10.60 18.83
CA SER A 28 18.57 11.32 20.03
C SER A 28 19.82 12.20 19.81
N GLY A 29 20.27 12.33 18.58
CA GLY A 29 21.43 13.15 18.20
C GLY A 29 22.53 12.39 17.44
N PRO A 30 23.56 13.11 16.96
CA PRO A 30 24.63 12.55 16.15
C PRO A 30 25.39 11.43 16.85
N LYS A 31 25.73 10.36 16.12
CA LYS A 31 26.46 9.20 16.63
C LYS A 31 27.63 8.82 15.73
N THR A 32 28.69 8.33 16.35
CA THR A 32 29.83 7.73 15.64
C THR A 32 29.48 6.38 15.04
N VAL A 33 30.28 5.94 14.08
CA VAL A 33 30.15 4.58 13.50
C VAL A 33 30.25 3.48 14.55
N ALA A 34 31.13 3.65 15.53
CA ALA A 34 31.34 2.68 16.62
C ALA A 34 30.09 2.55 17.50
N GLU A 35 29.47 3.69 17.87
CA GLU A 35 28.22 3.71 18.64
C GLU A 35 27.08 3.06 17.86
N LEU A 36 26.92 3.39 16.57
CA LEU A 36 25.89 2.80 15.72
C LEU A 36 26.09 1.29 15.52
N ALA A 37 27.33 0.85 15.34
CA ALA A 37 27.67 -0.56 15.22
C ALA A 37 27.32 -1.35 16.48
N ALA A 38 27.62 -0.79 17.66
CA ALA A 38 27.29 -1.38 18.95
C ALA A 38 25.77 -1.48 19.15
N LEU A 39 25.01 -0.42 18.81
CA LEU A 39 23.55 -0.38 18.94
C LEU A 39 22.83 -1.33 17.99
N SER A 40 23.35 -1.47 16.77
CA SER A 40 22.73 -2.29 15.72
C SER A 40 23.29 -3.73 15.64
N GLY A 41 24.29 -4.06 16.44
CA GLY A 41 24.93 -5.38 16.40
C GLY A 41 25.70 -5.64 15.10
N THR A 42 26.24 -4.60 14.44
CA THR A 42 26.87 -4.70 13.13
C THR A 42 28.39 -4.54 13.19
N HIS A 43 29.07 -4.97 12.11
CA HIS A 43 30.51 -4.78 11.95
C HIS A 43 30.83 -3.34 11.54
N ALA A 44 31.49 -2.57 12.38
CA ALA A 44 31.71 -1.13 12.21
C ALA A 44 32.33 -0.72 10.86
N PRO A 45 33.39 -1.38 10.31
CA PRO A 45 33.94 -1.04 9.01
C PRO A 45 32.93 -1.25 7.85
N SER A 46 32.08 -2.30 7.92
CA SER A 46 31.05 -2.55 6.91
C SER A 46 29.91 -1.56 7.06
N LEU A 47 29.49 -1.27 8.29
CA LEU A 47 28.47 -0.26 8.58
C LEU A 47 28.87 1.12 8.06
N PHE A 48 30.12 1.53 8.24
CA PHE A 48 30.62 2.81 7.70
C PHE A 48 30.41 2.92 6.18
N ARG A 49 30.60 1.82 5.43
CA ARG A 49 30.36 1.83 3.98
C ARG A 49 28.89 2.07 3.64
N LEU A 50 27.96 1.48 4.42
CA LEU A 50 26.52 1.73 4.27
C LEU A 50 26.19 3.20 4.64
N LEU A 51 26.67 3.68 5.78
CA LEU A 51 26.38 5.02 6.26
C LEU A 51 26.84 6.11 5.29
N ARG A 52 28.07 6.03 4.76
CA ARG A 52 28.55 7.01 3.78
C ARG A 52 27.79 6.94 2.45
N ALA A 53 27.36 5.73 2.02
CA ALA A 53 26.54 5.59 0.84
C ALA A 53 25.16 6.24 1.01
N THR A 54 24.52 6.01 2.17
CA THR A 54 23.21 6.60 2.47
C THR A 54 23.31 8.11 2.76
N ALA A 55 24.44 8.59 3.30
CA ALA A 55 24.70 10.01 3.42
C ALA A 55 24.86 10.70 2.06
N SER A 56 25.51 10.05 1.08
CA SER A 56 25.62 10.59 -0.29
C SER A 56 24.26 10.68 -1.02
N LEU A 57 23.25 9.94 -0.55
CA LEU A 57 21.87 10.00 -1.03
C LEU A 57 20.98 10.97 -0.21
N GLY A 58 21.55 11.63 0.81
CA GLY A 58 20.82 12.53 1.70
C GLY A 58 19.91 11.84 2.71
N VAL A 59 19.99 10.51 2.84
CA VAL A 59 19.17 9.75 3.81
C VAL A 59 19.67 9.92 5.23
N LEU A 60 20.99 9.93 5.43
CA LEU A 60 21.64 10.35 6.65
C LEU A 60 22.56 11.53 6.33
N SER A 61 23.09 12.21 7.34
CA SER A 61 24.07 13.28 7.15
C SER A 61 25.32 12.97 7.95
N GLU A 62 26.48 12.89 7.27
CA GLU A 62 27.79 12.78 7.90
C GLU A 62 28.29 14.18 8.28
N GLN A 63 28.62 14.37 9.55
CA GLN A 63 29.11 15.62 10.10
C GLN A 63 30.65 15.73 9.93
N PRO A 64 31.25 16.94 9.99
CA PRO A 64 32.70 17.12 9.86
C PRO A 64 33.54 16.34 10.89
N ASP A 65 32.95 15.99 12.02
CA ASP A 65 33.59 15.18 13.08
C ASP A 65 33.42 13.66 12.87
N GLY A 66 32.84 13.24 11.74
CA GLY A 66 32.61 11.82 11.37
C GLY A 66 31.41 11.17 12.06
N ARG A 67 30.56 11.94 12.73
CA ARG A 67 29.29 11.44 13.27
C ARG A 67 28.19 11.51 12.22
N PHE A 68 27.20 10.62 12.36
CA PHE A 68 26.02 10.58 11.51
C PHE A 68 24.79 11.09 12.27
N THR A 69 23.96 11.86 11.57
CA THR A 69 22.73 12.45 12.11
C THR A 69 21.55 12.26 11.16
N GLN A 70 20.38 12.50 11.70
CA GLN A 70 19.10 12.39 10.98
C GLN A 70 18.93 13.46 9.91
N THR A 71 18.14 13.15 8.89
CA THR A 71 17.61 14.04 7.86
C THR A 71 16.09 13.84 7.75
N PRO A 72 15.36 14.72 7.05
CA PRO A 72 13.94 14.47 6.75
C PRO A 72 13.67 13.13 6.03
N LEU A 73 14.62 12.64 5.23
CA LEU A 73 14.46 11.33 4.56
C LEU A 73 14.63 10.16 5.53
N SER A 74 15.61 10.19 6.43
CA SER A 74 15.75 9.13 7.43
C SER A 74 14.63 9.15 8.46
N GLU A 75 13.98 10.30 8.71
CA GLU A 75 12.81 10.36 9.59
C GLU A 75 11.68 9.43 9.07
N CYS A 76 11.48 9.36 7.76
CA CYS A 76 10.51 8.44 7.15
C CYS A 76 10.85 6.94 7.36
N LEU A 77 12.07 6.60 7.78
CA LEU A 77 12.50 5.22 8.09
C LEU A 77 12.50 4.89 9.59
N ARG A 78 12.07 5.81 10.44
CA ARG A 78 11.96 5.56 11.90
C ARG A 78 10.75 4.68 12.20
N SER A 79 10.90 3.81 13.19
CA SER A 79 9.86 2.86 13.59
C SER A 79 8.59 3.53 14.13
N LYS A 80 8.70 4.74 14.68
CA LYS A 80 7.61 5.49 15.30
C LYS A 80 7.28 6.80 14.58
N ALA A 81 7.75 6.99 13.36
CA ALA A 81 7.35 8.15 12.56
C ALA A 81 5.86 8.05 12.18
N PRO A 82 5.10 9.17 12.21
CA PRO A 82 3.68 9.15 11.86
C PRO A 82 3.38 8.67 10.43
N ALA A 83 4.30 8.91 9.49
CA ALA A 83 4.24 8.48 8.10
C ALA A 83 5.49 7.65 7.77
N THR A 84 5.73 6.58 8.53
CA THR A 84 6.87 5.70 8.29
C THR A 84 6.69 4.90 7.00
N VAL A 85 7.79 4.64 6.30
CA VAL A 85 7.88 3.67 5.19
C VAL A 85 8.92 2.58 5.51
N ARG A 86 9.21 2.40 6.80
CA ARG A 86 10.24 1.48 7.28
C ARG A 86 9.95 0.03 6.90
N ASN A 87 8.71 -0.43 7.13
CA ASN A 87 8.36 -1.82 6.84
C ASN A 87 8.31 -2.07 5.33
N LEU A 88 7.88 -1.09 4.54
CA LEU A 88 7.97 -1.14 3.08
C LEU A 88 9.44 -1.31 2.63
N ALA A 89 10.37 -0.50 3.16
CA ALA A 89 11.78 -0.62 2.82
C ALA A 89 12.37 -2.00 3.19
N MET A 90 11.94 -2.59 4.31
CA MET A 90 12.33 -3.95 4.72
C MET A 90 11.72 -5.02 3.80
N MET A 91 10.45 -4.86 3.38
CA MET A 91 9.77 -5.78 2.48
C MET A 91 10.46 -5.84 1.11
N MET A 92 10.83 -4.69 0.55
CA MET A 92 11.56 -4.62 -0.73
C MET A 92 12.90 -5.37 -0.71
N LEU A 93 13.50 -5.56 0.46
CA LEU A 93 14.75 -6.32 0.65
C LEU A 93 14.52 -7.77 1.10
N ASP A 94 13.28 -8.17 1.39
CA ASP A 94 12.99 -9.53 1.88
C ASP A 94 13.26 -10.56 0.77
N GLU A 95 13.77 -11.73 1.17
CA GLU A 95 14.16 -12.79 0.24
C GLU A 95 13.00 -13.25 -0.65
N TRP A 96 11.80 -13.40 -0.09
CA TRP A 96 10.64 -13.88 -0.87
C TRP A 96 10.26 -12.90 -1.98
N HIS A 97 10.28 -11.59 -1.70
CA HIS A 97 10.00 -10.53 -2.67
C HIS A 97 11.09 -10.48 -3.75
N MET A 98 12.36 -10.51 -3.34
CA MET A 98 13.49 -10.52 -4.27
C MET A 98 13.51 -11.76 -5.16
N ARG A 99 13.10 -12.92 -4.65
CA ARG A 99 12.98 -14.16 -5.46
C ARG A 99 11.89 -14.02 -6.51
N ALA A 100 10.72 -13.46 -6.18
CA ALA A 100 9.65 -13.22 -7.14
C ALA A 100 10.11 -12.30 -8.28
N TRP A 101 10.85 -11.23 -7.97
CA TRP A 101 11.48 -10.38 -9.00
C TRP A 101 12.53 -11.08 -9.84
N THR A 102 13.29 -12.02 -9.28
CA THR A 102 14.26 -12.82 -10.05
C THR A 102 13.56 -13.72 -11.07
N GLU A 103 12.33 -14.15 -10.79
CA GLU A 103 11.50 -14.97 -11.67
C GLU A 103 10.64 -14.15 -12.65
N MET A 104 10.73 -12.81 -12.68
CA MET A 104 9.97 -11.95 -13.60
C MET A 104 10.07 -12.31 -15.09
N PRO A 105 11.19 -12.87 -15.64
CA PRO A 105 11.19 -13.38 -17.01
C PRO A 105 10.05 -14.36 -17.28
N PHE A 106 9.72 -15.22 -16.30
CA PHE A 106 8.58 -16.15 -16.43
C PHE A 106 7.24 -15.42 -16.58
N SER A 107 6.99 -14.35 -15.82
CA SER A 107 5.75 -13.56 -15.97
C SER A 107 5.67 -12.92 -17.37
N VAL A 108 6.77 -12.33 -17.84
CA VAL A 108 6.83 -11.69 -19.17
C VAL A 108 6.63 -12.71 -20.30
N GLU A 109 7.16 -13.91 -20.15
CA GLU A 109 7.09 -14.98 -21.14
C GLU A 109 5.70 -15.68 -21.17
N THR A 110 5.03 -15.78 -20.02
CA THR A 110 3.86 -16.67 -19.88
C THR A 110 2.57 -15.96 -19.45
N GLY A 111 2.65 -14.71 -18.96
CA GLY A 111 1.54 -13.99 -18.33
C GLY A 111 1.11 -14.53 -16.96
N LYS A 112 1.88 -15.45 -16.37
CA LYS A 112 1.56 -16.04 -15.06
C LYS A 112 2.36 -15.36 -13.95
N PRO A 113 1.84 -15.32 -12.69
CA PRO A 113 2.53 -14.71 -11.55
C PRO A 113 3.92 -15.32 -11.28
N SER A 114 4.97 -14.50 -11.25
CA SER A 114 6.31 -14.98 -10.87
C SER A 114 6.42 -15.28 -9.38
N MET A 115 5.60 -14.66 -8.55
CA MET A 115 5.50 -14.96 -7.13
C MET A 115 5.06 -16.41 -6.90
N ASP A 116 4.06 -16.89 -7.64
CA ASP A 116 3.59 -18.28 -7.55
C ASP A 116 4.69 -19.27 -7.98
N LYS A 117 5.42 -18.93 -9.04
CA LYS A 117 6.58 -19.74 -9.46
C LYS A 117 7.66 -19.77 -8.39
N ALA A 118 8.02 -18.63 -7.81
CA ALA A 118 9.04 -18.51 -6.78
C ALA A 118 8.66 -19.24 -5.48
N ALA A 119 7.37 -19.19 -5.11
CA ALA A 119 6.83 -19.81 -3.90
C ALA A 119 6.42 -21.29 -4.08
N GLY A 120 6.19 -21.74 -5.32
CA GLY A 120 5.64 -23.07 -5.64
C GLY A 120 4.16 -23.23 -5.31
N MET A 121 3.44 -22.14 -5.04
CA MET A 121 2.02 -22.05 -4.73
C MET A 121 1.53 -20.61 -4.89
N PRO A 122 0.20 -20.33 -4.90
CA PRO A 122 -0.33 -18.96 -4.91
C PRO A 122 0.30 -18.10 -3.81
N GLY A 123 0.71 -16.88 -4.18
CA GLY A 123 1.52 -16.03 -3.31
C GLY A 123 0.85 -15.66 -1.97
N PHE A 124 -0.45 -15.38 -1.97
CA PHE A 124 -1.20 -15.11 -0.73
C PHE A 124 -1.36 -16.37 0.15
N ASP A 125 -1.47 -17.56 -0.45
CA ASP A 125 -1.46 -18.84 0.30
C ASP A 125 -0.11 -19.06 0.96
N TRP A 126 0.97 -18.70 0.25
CA TRP A 126 2.32 -18.79 0.81
C TRP A 126 2.50 -17.87 2.00
N LEU A 127 2.03 -16.61 1.93
CA LEU A 127 2.05 -15.68 3.07
C LEU A 127 1.28 -16.24 4.27
N THR A 128 0.12 -16.85 4.04
CA THR A 128 -0.68 -17.50 5.10
C THR A 128 0.10 -18.63 5.81
N ARG A 129 0.95 -19.34 5.07
CA ARG A 129 1.79 -20.43 5.62
C ARG A 129 3.12 -19.94 6.22
N ASN A 130 3.45 -18.66 6.03
CA ASN A 130 4.67 -18.03 6.55
C ASN A 130 4.31 -16.77 7.37
N PRO A 131 3.76 -16.93 8.57
CA PRO A 131 3.17 -15.83 9.34
C PRO A 131 4.16 -14.73 9.73
N ASP A 132 5.45 -15.04 9.90
CA ASP A 132 6.52 -14.06 10.13
C ASP A 132 6.71 -13.12 8.93
N LYS A 133 6.57 -13.64 7.71
CA LYS A 133 6.62 -12.87 6.48
C LYS A 133 5.34 -12.07 6.25
N ALA A 134 4.19 -12.70 6.54
CA ALA A 134 2.89 -12.02 6.48
C ALA A 134 2.83 -10.79 7.40
N VAL A 135 3.41 -10.86 8.61
CA VAL A 135 3.50 -9.71 9.51
C VAL A 135 4.26 -8.54 8.87
N ASN A 136 5.43 -8.80 8.25
CA ASN A 136 6.17 -7.72 7.58
C ASN A 136 5.41 -7.16 6.38
N PHE A 137 4.77 -8.02 5.57
CA PHE A 137 3.91 -7.60 4.46
C PHE A 137 2.76 -6.71 4.95
N ASN A 138 2.00 -7.15 5.94
CA ASN A 138 0.87 -6.39 6.49
C ASN A 138 1.31 -5.03 7.07
N ASN A 139 2.46 -5.00 7.75
CA ASN A 139 3.02 -3.75 8.26
C ASN A 139 3.44 -2.82 7.11
N ALA A 140 4.01 -3.34 6.02
CA ALA A 140 4.36 -2.55 4.84
C ALA A 140 3.10 -1.95 4.16
N MET A 141 2.00 -2.72 4.06
CA MET A 141 0.72 -2.21 3.55
C MET A 141 0.11 -1.15 4.48
N THR A 142 0.32 -1.30 5.78
CA THR A 142 -0.06 -0.28 6.78
C THR A 142 0.77 1.00 6.60
N ASP A 143 2.09 0.91 6.42
CA ASP A 143 2.97 2.06 6.15
C ASP A 143 2.50 2.83 4.91
N ILE A 144 2.20 2.14 3.81
CA ILE A 144 1.65 2.75 2.58
C ILE A 144 0.33 3.46 2.90
N SER A 145 -0.55 2.82 3.67
CA SER A 145 -1.85 3.39 4.03
C SER A 145 -1.73 4.62 4.93
N LEU A 146 -0.73 4.70 5.81
CA LEU A 146 -0.46 5.90 6.62
C LEU A 146 -0.11 7.12 5.75
N VAL A 147 0.59 6.91 4.63
CA VAL A 147 0.93 7.98 3.67
C VAL A 147 -0.28 8.31 2.79
N HIS A 148 -1.00 7.31 2.30
CA HIS A 148 -2.06 7.48 1.31
C HIS A 148 -3.38 7.99 1.91
N ALA A 149 -3.77 7.52 3.10
CA ALA A 149 -5.10 7.79 3.65
C ALA A 149 -5.41 9.29 3.85
N PRO A 150 -4.51 10.13 4.40
CA PRO A 150 -4.77 11.56 4.51
C PRO A 150 -4.92 12.26 3.16
N ALA A 151 -4.10 11.87 2.17
CA ALA A 151 -4.14 12.46 0.83
C ALA A 151 -5.42 12.11 0.09
N VAL A 152 -5.90 10.87 0.20
CA VAL A 152 -7.16 10.42 -0.39
C VAL A 152 -8.34 11.10 0.28
N ALA A 153 -8.38 11.14 1.63
CA ALA A 153 -9.45 11.79 2.38
C ALA A 153 -9.57 13.30 2.10
N ALA A 154 -8.45 13.95 1.71
CA ALA A 154 -8.45 15.37 1.35
C ALA A 154 -8.78 15.63 -0.14
N ALA A 155 -8.62 14.62 -1.01
CA ALA A 155 -8.78 14.80 -2.46
C ALA A 155 -10.23 14.67 -2.94
N TYR A 156 -11.11 14.07 -2.14
CA TYR A 156 -12.49 13.79 -2.54
C TYR A 156 -13.47 14.27 -1.46
N ASP A 157 -14.59 14.84 -1.87
CA ASP A 157 -15.64 15.30 -0.97
C ASP A 157 -16.60 14.18 -0.59
N PHE A 158 -16.45 13.65 0.62
CA PHE A 158 -17.32 12.63 1.21
C PHE A 158 -18.55 13.19 1.93
N SER A 159 -18.75 14.52 1.98
CA SER A 159 -19.82 15.15 2.78
C SER A 159 -21.22 14.83 2.30
N GLY A 160 -21.36 14.45 1.02
CA GLY A 160 -22.66 14.08 0.42
C GLY A 160 -23.15 12.67 0.79
N PHE A 161 -22.33 11.85 1.47
CA PHE A 161 -22.70 10.47 1.82
C PHE A 161 -23.21 10.37 3.26
N THR A 162 -24.07 9.40 3.48
CA THR A 162 -24.60 9.03 4.80
C THR A 162 -24.02 7.72 5.31
N HIS A 163 -23.67 6.80 4.42
CA HIS A 163 -23.13 5.48 4.77
C HIS A 163 -22.09 4.97 3.75
N LEU A 164 -20.84 5.01 4.15
CA LEU A 164 -19.69 4.51 3.38
C LEU A 164 -19.38 3.05 3.74
N VAL A 165 -19.30 2.17 2.74
CA VAL A 165 -18.80 0.80 2.89
C VAL A 165 -17.39 0.72 2.33
N ASP A 166 -16.42 0.42 3.20
CA ASP A 166 -15.01 0.22 2.83
C ASP A 166 -14.77 -1.29 2.60
N VAL A 167 -14.59 -1.67 1.33
CA VAL A 167 -14.49 -3.06 0.89
C VAL A 167 -13.01 -3.43 0.73
N GLY A 168 -12.55 -4.40 1.54
CA GLY A 168 -11.14 -4.74 1.62
C GLY A 168 -10.31 -3.66 2.31
N GLY A 169 -10.89 -2.94 3.27
CA GLY A 169 -10.25 -1.77 3.91
C GLY A 169 -9.14 -2.10 4.92
N GLY A 170 -8.76 -3.38 5.07
CA GLY A 170 -7.75 -3.82 6.01
C GLY A 170 -8.09 -3.46 7.45
N LEU A 171 -7.19 -2.77 8.14
CA LEU A 171 -7.44 -2.30 9.51
C LEU A 171 -8.25 -0.99 9.60
N GLY A 172 -8.72 -0.45 8.47
CA GLY A 172 -9.60 0.73 8.41
C GLY A 172 -8.88 2.08 8.50
N LEU A 173 -7.60 2.18 8.11
CA LEU A 173 -6.85 3.45 8.19
C LEU A 173 -7.44 4.55 7.30
N LEU A 174 -7.81 4.23 6.05
CA LEU A 174 -8.45 5.19 5.17
C LEU A 174 -9.85 5.55 5.68
N LEU A 175 -10.61 4.55 6.11
CA LEU A 175 -11.92 4.76 6.70
C LEU A 175 -11.87 5.68 7.92
N ALA A 176 -10.91 5.48 8.83
CA ALA A 176 -10.68 6.34 9.99
C ALA A 176 -10.34 7.78 9.59
N ALA A 177 -9.48 7.98 8.58
CA ALA A 177 -9.13 9.30 8.08
C ALA A 177 -10.36 10.05 7.53
N ILE A 178 -11.21 9.38 6.76
CA ILE A 178 -12.46 9.94 6.22
C ILE A 178 -13.45 10.24 7.36
N LEU A 179 -13.66 9.30 8.28
CA LEU A 179 -14.57 9.47 9.40
C LEU A 179 -14.17 10.64 10.32
N ASN A 180 -12.87 10.89 10.45
CA ASN A 180 -12.37 12.02 11.25
C ASN A 180 -12.74 13.37 10.65
N LEU A 181 -12.81 13.48 9.32
CA LEU A 181 -13.19 14.72 8.60
C LEU A 181 -14.71 14.87 8.47
N HIS A 182 -15.47 13.78 8.54
CA HIS A 182 -16.93 13.76 8.33
C HIS A 182 -17.68 13.21 9.55
N PRO A 183 -18.00 14.04 10.57
CA PRO A 183 -18.58 13.58 11.84
C PRO A 183 -19.96 12.90 11.72
N GLN A 184 -20.72 13.22 10.66
CA GLN A 184 -22.07 12.66 10.45
C GLN A 184 -22.07 11.36 9.64
N LEU A 185 -20.94 11.03 8.98
CA LEU A 185 -20.82 9.86 8.15
C LEU A 185 -20.81 8.58 9.01
N LYS A 186 -21.67 7.63 8.65
CA LYS A 186 -21.59 6.25 9.16
C LYS A 186 -20.77 5.40 8.20
N ALA A 187 -20.20 4.32 8.72
CA ALA A 187 -19.39 3.45 7.90
C ALA A 187 -19.54 1.97 8.25
N THR A 188 -19.21 1.12 7.28
CA THR A 188 -19.05 -0.33 7.49
C THR A 188 -17.69 -0.74 6.91
N LEU A 189 -16.85 -1.36 7.73
CA LEU A 189 -15.66 -2.07 7.24
C LEU A 189 -16.08 -3.47 6.81
N CYS A 190 -15.92 -3.79 5.51
CA CYS A 190 -16.22 -5.10 4.93
C CYS A 190 -14.90 -5.80 4.58
N GLU A 191 -14.56 -6.85 5.32
CA GLU A 191 -13.27 -7.52 5.23
C GLU A 191 -13.37 -9.00 5.63
N LEU A 192 -12.31 -9.76 5.40
CA LEU A 192 -12.23 -11.16 5.83
C LEU A 192 -12.36 -11.29 7.36
N PRO A 193 -13.00 -12.36 7.88
CA PRO A 193 -13.29 -12.49 9.31
C PRO A 193 -12.09 -12.25 10.22
N TYR A 194 -10.92 -12.82 9.89
CA TYR A 194 -9.72 -12.67 10.72
C TYR A 194 -9.14 -11.24 10.71
N VAL A 195 -9.37 -10.47 9.63
CA VAL A 195 -8.98 -9.04 9.54
C VAL A 195 -9.94 -8.21 10.37
N ILE A 196 -11.24 -8.52 10.31
CA ILE A 196 -12.27 -7.88 11.16
C ILE A 196 -11.94 -8.05 12.65
N ASP A 197 -11.55 -9.26 13.08
CA ASP A 197 -11.15 -9.51 14.48
C ASP A 197 -9.96 -8.60 14.89
N GLN A 198 -8.98 -8.44 14.02
CA GLN A 198 -7.84 -7.54 14.25
C GLN A 198 -8.24 -6.06 14.27
N ALA A 199 -9.09 -5.62 13.33
CA ALA A 199 -9.56 -4.24 13.26
C ALA A 199 -10.40 -3.87 14.50
N GLN A 200 -11.25 -4.77 14.98
CA GLN A 200 -12.06 -4.58 16.19
C GLN A 200 -11.21 -4.51 17.47
N ALA A 201 -10.16 -5.33 17.56
CA ALA A 201 -9.24 -5.33 18.70
C ALA A 201 -8.25 -4.14 18.65
N GLY A 202 -8.09 -3.49 17.49
CA GLY A 202 -7.11 -2.43 17.26
C GLY A 202 -7.59 -1.04 17.65
N PRO A 203 -6.66 -0.07 17.76
CA PRO A 203 -6.99 1.29 18.17
C PRO A 203 -7.55 2.18 17.05
N ILE A 204 -7.45 1.78 15.76
CA ILE A 204 -7.68 2.65 14.60
C ILE A 204 -9.15 3.07 14.52
N LEU A 205 -10.08 2.12 14.58
CA LEU A 205 -11.51 2.36 14.47
C LEU A 205 -12.21 2.52 15.84
N ALA A 206 -11.52 2.27 16.95
CA ALA A 206 -12.09 2.42 18.30
C ALA A 206 -12.72 3.81 18.58
N PRO A 207 -12.14 4.95 18.13
CA PRO A 207 -12.76 6.27 18.29
C PRO A 207 -14.09 6.42 17.56
N PHE A 208 -14.38 5.56 16.59
CA PHE A 208 -15.56 5.62 15.72
C PHE A 208 -16.61 4.54 16.00
N ALA A 209 -16.49 3.79 17.13
CA ALA A 209 -17.35 2.64 17.47
C ALA A 209 -18.86 2.95 17.43
N GLY A 210 -19.26 4.22 17.69
CA GLY A 210 -20.68 4.63 17.62
C GLY A 210 -21.25 4.81 16.21
N ARG A 211 -20.40 4.78 15.15
CA ARG A 211 -20.79 5.04 13.77
C ARG A 211 -20.03 4.21 12.73
N CYS A 212 -19.19 3.30 13.17
CA CYS A 212 -18.51 2.30 12.34
C CYS A 212 -18.95 0.91 12.74
N THR A 213 -19.42 0.13 11.77
CA THR A 213 -19.79 -1.28 11.92
C THR A 213 -18.84 -2.17 11.15
N PHE A 214 -18.91 -3.47 11.42
CA PHE A 214 -18.02 -4.48 10.83
C PHE A 214 -18.84 -5.56 10.13
N ALA A 215 -18.48 -5.91 8.91
CA ALA A 215 -19.14 -6.93 8.10
C ALA A 215 -18.11 -7.95 7.62
N PRO A 216 -17.97 -9.09 8.32
CA PRO A 216 -17.06 -10.15 7.88
C PRO A 216 -17.59 -10.83 6.60
N ALA A 217 -16.90 -10.63 5.48
CA ALA A 217 -17.24 -11.22 4.18
C ALA A 217 -16.02 -11.27 3.25
N SER A 218 -16.02 -12.21 2.32
CA SER A 218 -15.18 -12.13 1.12
C SER A 218 -15.88 -11.29 0.06
N PHE A 219 -15.23 -10.26 -0.46
CA PHE A 219 -15.79 -9.42 -1.53
C PHE A 219 -16.01 -10.20 -2.84
N LEU A 220 -15.38 -11.37 -3.00
CA LEU A 220 -15.63 -12.28 -4.12
C LEU A 220 -17.00 -12.98 -3.99
N ASP A 221 -17.51 -13.13 -2.76
CA ASP A 221 -18.81 -13.77 -2.49
C ASP A 221 -19.91 -12.70 -2.33
N SER A 222 -19.70 -11.72 -1.46
CA SER A 222 -20.67 -10.64 -1.18
C SER A 222 -20.02 -9.47 -0.45
N VAL A 223 -20.73 -8.33 -0.41
CA VAL A 223 -20.37 -7.16 0.40
C VAL A 223 -21.57 -6.70 1.24
N ALA A 224 -21.31 -5.92 2.29
CA ALA A 224 -22.36 -5.36 3.15
C ALA A 224 -23.33 -4.49 2.33
N PRO A 225 -24.66 -4.66 2.44
CA PRO A 225 -25.64 -3.92 1.64
C PRO A 225 -25.98 -2.54 2.23
N GLY A 226 -26.55 -1.67 1.38
CA GLY A 226 -27.26 -0.47 1.80
C GLY A 226 -26.39 0.78 1.97
N GLY A 227 -25.12 0.75 1.55
CA GLY A 227 -24.28 1.93 1.46
C GLY A 227 -24.69 2.82 0.29
N ASP A 228 -24.59 4.14 0.49
CA ASP A 228 -24.69 5.14 -0.57
C ASP A 228 -23.32 5.50 -1.16
N ALA A 229 -22.23 4.99 -0.56
CA ALA A 229 -20.89 4.94 -1.16
C ALA A 229 -20.21 3.60 -0.86
N TYR A 230 -19.52 3.06 -1.85
CA TYR A 230 -18.65 1.89 -1.72
C TYR A 230 -17.25 2.27 -2.15
N MET A 231 -16.28 2.03 -1.28
CA MET A 231 -14.89 2.38 -1.53
C MET A 231 -14.02 1.12 -1.51
N MET A 232 -13.02 1.09 -2.40
CA MET A 232 -11.94 0.10 -2.42
C MET A 232 -10.62 0.80 -2.69
N LYS A 233 -9.59 0.53 -1.89
CA LYS A 233 -8.24 1.07 -2.12
C LYS A 233 -7.25 -0.06 -2.30
N HIS A 234 -6.56 -0.08 -3.45
CA HIS A 234 -5.57 -1.12 -3.77
C HIS A 234 -6.16 -2.54 -3.66
N ILE A 235 -7.34 -2.74 -4.25
CA ILE A 235 -8.01 -4.04 -4.30
C ILE A 235 -8.09 -4.54 -5.73
N LEU A 236 -8.69 -3.76 -6.65
CA LEU A 236 -8.90 -4.22 -8.02
C LEU A 236 -7.60 -4.41 -8.80
N HIS A 237 -6.53 -3.74 -8.41
CA HIS A 237 -5.23 -3.93 -9.04
C HIS A 237 -4.55 -5.27 -8.72
N ASP A 238 -4.94 -5.94 -7.63
CA ASP A 238 -4.41 -7.26 -7.26
C ASP A 238 -5.02 -8.41 -8.10
N TRP A 239 -6.09 -8.13 -8.85
CA TRP A 239 -6.90 -9.14 -9.51
C TRP A 239 -6.96 -8.96 -11.03
N ASP A 240 -7.15 -10.09 -11.74
CA ASP A 240 -7.51 -10.08 -13.16
C ASP A 240 -8.90 -9.47 -13.39
N ASP A 241 -9.23 -9.19 -14.65
CA ASP A 241 -10.48 -8.50 -15.00
C ASP A 241 -11.73 -9.35 -14.68
N GLU A 242 -11.66 -10.70 -14.73
CA GLU A 242 -12.78 -11.58 -14.39
C GLU A 242 -13.16 -11.50 -12.90
N HIS A 243 -12.16 -11.57 -12.03
CA HIS A 243 -12.37 -11.39 -10.59
C HIS A 243 -12.84 -9.97 -10.28
N CYS A 244 -12.23 -8.95 -10.88
CA CYS A 244 -12.65 -7.55 -10.72
C CYS A 244 -14.13 -7.35 -11.09
N VAL A 245 -14.59 -7.89 -12.22
CA VAL A 245 -16.00 -7.82 -12.63
C VAL A 245 -16.92 -8.53 -11.62
N THR A 246 -16.47 -9.64 -11.03
CA THR A 246 -17.21 -10.33 -9.97
C THR A 246 -17.37 -9.46 -8.73
N ILE A 247 -16.29 -8.82 -8.26
CA ILE A 247 -16.29 -7.89 -7.12
C ILE A 247 -17.24 -6.71 -7.40
N LEU A 248 -17.11 -6.09 -8.56
CA LEU A 248 -17.95 -4.95 -8.95
C LEU A 248 -19.43 -5.32 -9.02
N LYS A 249 -19.78 -6.50 -9.56
CA LYS A 249 -21.16 -7.01 -9.59
C LYS A 249 -21.70 -7.26 -8.18
N ASN A 250 -20.89 -7.72 -7.24
CA ASN A 250 -21.29 -7.87 -5.84
C ASN A 250 -21.62 -6.49 -5.21
N ILE A 251 -20.79 -5.48 -5.47
CA ILE A 251 -21.07 -4.12 -5.04
C ILE A 251 -22.31 -3.56 -5.72
N ARG A 252 -22.48 -3.80 -7.04
CA ARG A 252 -23.66 -3.33 -7.81
C ARG A 252 -24.98 -3.83 -7.23
N ARG A 253 -25.01 -5.05 -6.69
CA ARG A 253 -26.20 -5.60 -6.01
C ARG A 253 -26.46 -4.99 -4.64
N ALA A 254 -25.41 -4.50 -3.98
CA ALA A 254 -25.48 -4.04 -2.61
C ALA A 254 -25.68 -2.53 -2.48
N ILE A 255 -25.18 -1.75 -3.43
CA ILE A 255 -25.21 -0.29 -3.45
C ILE A 255 -26.64 0.24 -3.70
N THR A 256 -26.98 1.38 -3.09
CA THR A 256 -28.22 2.08 -3.38
C THR A 256 -28.29 2.60 -4.83
N ALA A 257 -29.49 2.86 -5.34
CA ALA A 257 -29.69 3.27 -6.72
C ALA A 257 -28.92 4.54 -7.10
N ASP A 258 -28.84 5.49 -6.19
CA ASP A 258 -28.15 6.77 -6.37
C ASP A 258 -26.74 6.77 -5.74
N GLY A 259 -26.24 5.60 -5.35
CA GLY A 259 -24.96 5.47 -4.68
C GLY A 259 -23.77 5.63 -5.63
N LYS A 260 -22.58 5.77 -5.06
CA LYS A 260 -21.33 5.90 -5.81
C LYS A 260 -20.31 4.82 -5.46
N LEU A 261 -19.69 4.29 -6.50
CA LEU A 261 -18.50 3.47 -6.40
C LEU A 261 -17.26 4.37 -6.42
N LEU A 262 -16.37 4.21 -5.47
CA LEU A 262 -15.10 4.95 -5.34
C LEU A 262 -13.94 3.95 -5.32
N VAL A 263 -13.24 3.83 -6.44
CA VAL A 263 -12.01 3.03 -6.50
C VAL A 263 -10.81 3.94 -6.31
N VAL A 264 -9.99 3.66 -5.31
CA VAL A 264 -8.78 4.42 -5.00
C VAL A 264 -7.59 3.64 -5.51
N ASP A 265 -7.12 4.01 -6.69
CA ASP A 265 -6.07 3.28 -7.38
C ASP A 265 -5.31 4.17 -8.38
N TYR A 266 -4.31 3.61 -9.04
CA TYR A 266 -3.60 4.31 -10.11
C TYR A 266 -4.45 4.40 -11.38
N VAL A 267 -4.26 5.49 -12.12
CA VAL A 267 -4.70 5.63 -13.50
C VAL A 267 -3.46 5.82 -14.36
N VAL A 268 -3.07 4.80 -15.09
CA VAL A 268 -1.83 4.79 -15.88
C VAL A 268 -1.84 5.89 -16.93
N ALA A 269 -0.82 6.75 -16.89
CA ALA A 269 -0.66 7.88 -17.80
C ALA A 269 -0.45 7.45 -19.26
N PRO A 270 -0.75 8.34 -20.25
CA PRO A 270 -0.54 8.06 -21.67
C PRO A 270 0.86 7.54 -22.01
N PRO A 271 1.04 6.89 -23.19
CA PRO A 271 2.34 6.42 -23.64
C PRO A 271 3.44 7.48 -23.57
N ASN A 272 4.64 7.07 -23.15
CA ASN A 272 5.85 7.90 -22.99
C ASN A 272 5.80 8.98 -21.90
N ALA A 273 4.67 9.25 -21.26
CA ALA A 273 4.66 10.10 -20.07
C ALA A 273 5.34 9.38 -18.89
N PRO A 274 6.23 10.05 -18.15
CA PRO A 274 6.77 9.51 -16.90
C PRO A 274 5.64 9.26 -15.89
N ASP A 275 5.58 8.04 -15.34
CA ASP A 275 4.54 7.65 -14.41
C ASP A 275 5.00 6.49 -13.53
N PRO A 276 5.04 6.66 -12.19
CA PRO A 276 5.34 5.56 -11.26
C PRO A 276 4.39 4.37 -11.38
N ALA A 277 3.13 4.58 -11.75
CA ALA A 277 2.14 3.53 -11.94
C ALA A 277 2.60 2.46 -12.95
N LYS A 278 3.37 2.84 -13.98
CA LYS A 278 3.92 1.89 -14.96
C LYS A 278 4.99 0.94 -14.38
N LEU A 279 5.67 1.36 -13.31
CA LEU A 279 6.58 0.48 -12.56
C LEU A 279 5.80 -0.35 -11.52
N MET A 280 4.75 0.24 -10.93
CA MET A 280 3.83 -0.49 -10.05
C MET A 280 3.12 -1.61 -10.82
N ASP A 281 2.77 -1.41 -12.09
CA ASP A 281 2.17 -2.43 -12.95
C ASP A 281 3.08 -3.67 -13.11
N LEU A 282 4.41 -3.52 -13.07
CA LEU A 282 5.32 -4.66 -13.01
C LEU A 282 5.29 -5.38 -11.66
N GLU A 283 5.08 -4.66 -10.57
CA GLU A 283 4.86 -5.25 -9.24
C GLU A 283 3.54 -6.05 -9.26
N MET A 284 2.49 -5.50 -9.85
CA MET A 284 1.20 -6.21 -10.01
C MET A 284 1.32 -7.43 -10.92
N LEU A 285 2.07 -7.34 -12.03
CA LEU A 285 2.35 -8.49 -12.89
C LEU A 285 3.02 -9.64 -12.11
N MET A 286 3.87 -9.31 -11.13
CA MET A 286 4.52 -10.29 -10.28
C MET A 286 3.52 -11.13 -9.47
N ILE A 287 2.41 -10.54 -9.04
CA ILE A 287 1.38 -11.18 -8.22
C ILE A 287 0.14 -11.62 -9.02
N GLY A 288 0.05 -11.26 -10.31
CA GLY A 288 -1.07 -11.61 -11.20
C GLY A 288 -2.14 -10.52 -11.34
N GLY A 289 -1.89 -9.35 -10.78
CA GLY A 289 -2.73 -8.17 -10.90
C GLY A 289 -2.32 -7.26 -12.07
N LYS A 290 -2.88 -6.03 -12.09
CA LYS A 290 -2.73 -5.09 -13.21
C LYS A 290 -3.08 -3.66 -12.82
N GLU A 291 -2.22 -2.70 -13.15
CA GLU A 291 -2.60 -1.29 -13.17
C GLU A 291 -3.31 -0.96 -14.49
N ARG A 292 -4.25 0.00 -14.45
CA ARG A 292 -5.16 0.26 -15.58
C ARG A 292 -5.10 1.71 -16.04
N THR A 293 -5.16 1.89 -17.36
CA THR A 293 -5.41 3.20 -17.99
C THR A 293 -6.87 3.63 -17.76
N GLU A 294 -7.18 4.91 -17.98
CA GLU A 294 -8.57 5.38 -17.90
C GLU A 294 -9.52 4.61 -18.83
N ALA A 295 -9.07 4.25 -20.02
CA ALA A 295 -9.89 3.49 -20.97
C ALA A 295 -10.20 2.07 -20.44
N GLU A 296 -9.22 1.42 -19.79
CA GLU A 296 -9.41 0.11 -19.17
C GLU A 296 -10.32 0.21 -17.93
N TRP A 297 -10.20 1.27 -17.11
CA TRP A 297 -11.11 1.53 -16.00
C TRP A 297 -12.55 1.72 -16.47
N ARG A 298 -12.77 2.46 -17.57
CA ARG A 298 -14.09 2.64 -18.17
C ARG A 298 -14.70 1.30 -18.60
N THR A 299 -13.92 0.44 -19.25
CA THR A 299 -14.35 -0.89 -19.66
C THR A 299 -14.69 -1.75 -18.45
N LEU A 300 -13.82 -1.80 -17.47
CA LEU A 300 -14.01 -2.62 -16.25
C LEU A 300 -15.27 -2.18 -15.48
N PHE A 301 -15.50 -0.88 -15.33
CA PHE A 301 -16.68 -0.33 -14.66
C PHE A 301 -17.95 -0.72 -15.41
N HIS A 302 -17.97 -0.57 -16.74
CA HIS A 302 -19.09 -0.96 -17.58
C HIS A 302 -19.43 -2.45 -17.40
N ASP A 303 -18.45 -3.33 -17.45
CA ASP A 303 -18.63 -4.78 -17.32
C ASP A 303 -19.07 -5.17 -15.89
N GLY A 304 -18.73 -4.36 -14.91
CA GLY A 304 -19.17 -4.47 -13.52
C GLY A 304 -20.55 -3.87 -13.24
N GLY A 305 -21.19 -3.20 -14.23
CA GLY A 305 -22.51 -2.56 -14.09
C GLY A 305 -22.44 -1.13 -13.52
N PHE A 306 -21.34 -0.42 -13.79
CA PHE A 306 -21.16 0.98 -13.42
C PHE A 306 -20.78 1.85 -14.62
N ALA A 307 -21.20 3.11 -14.60
CA ALA A 307 -20.75 4.12 -15.54
C ALA A 307 -19.64 4.95 -14.90
N PHE A 308 -18.43 4.92 -15.49
CA PHE A 308 -17.30 5.74 -15.08
C PHE A 308 -17.67 7.23 -15.20
N GLN A 309 -17.42 8.02 -14.17
CA GLN A 309 -17.68 9.45 -14.16
C GLN A 309 -16.41 10.28 -14.31
N ARG A 310 -15.45 10.12 -13.40
CA ARG A 310 -14.20 10.88 -13.35
C ARG A 310 -13.15 10.14 -12.51
N ALA A 311 -11.92 10.63 -12.59
CA ALA A 311 -10.83 10.23 -11.72
C ALA A 311 -10.18 11.50 -11.12
N ASP A 312 -10.36 11.70 -9.82
CA ASP A 312 -9.84 12.86 -9.10
C ASP A 312 -8.44 12.54 -8.56
N PRO A 313 -7.37 13.24 -9.00
CA PRO A 313 -6.01 12.92 -8.59
C PRO A 313 -5.75 13.32 -7.14
N THR A 314 -4.93 12.53 -6.45
CA THR A 314 -4.44 12.81 -5.11
C THR A 314 -2.99 13.34 -5.13
N ALA A 315 -2.53 13.88 -4.01
CA ALA A 315 -1.15 14.34 -3.88
C ALA A 315 -0.10 13.20 -3.86
N VAL A 316 -0.54 11.93 -3.79
CA VAL A 316 0.33 10.74 -3.70
C VAL A 316 0.32 9.88 -4.97
N GLY A 317 -0.22 10.40 -6.08
CA GLY A 317 -0.23 9.74 -7.38
C GLY A 317 -1.40 8.77 -7.59
N LEU A 318 -2.18 8.46 -6.57
CA LEU A 318 -3.45 7.75 -6.72
C LEU A 318 -4.54 8.67 -7.25
N CYS A 319 -5.60 8.07 -7.79
CA CYS A 319 -6.85 8.76 -8.11
C CYS A 319 -8.01 8.16 -7.29
N VAL A 320 -9.00 9.01 -6.96
CA VAL A 320 -10.32 8.53 -6.56
C VAL A 320 -11.16 8.43 -7.83
N ILE A 321 -11.41 7.21 -8.27
CA ILE A 321 -12.10 6.88 -9.51
C ILE A 321 -13.58 6.67 -9.18
N GLU A 322 -14.42 7.59 -9.65
CA GLU A 322 -15.87 7.58 -9.37
C GLU A 322 -16.65 6.86 -10.46
N GLY A 323 -17.56 5.98 -10.03
CA GLY A 323 -18.58 5.36 -10.87
C GLY A 323 -19.96 5.46 -10.24
N ILE A 324 -21.00 5.44 -11.08
CA ILE A 324 -22.39 5.35 -10.67
C ILE A 324 -23.03 4.08 -11.20
N PRO A 325 -24.03 3.51 -10.52
CA PRO A 325 -24.83 2.39 -11.04
C PRO A 325 -25.35 2.67 -12.46
N ALA A 326 -25.13 1.72 -13.38
CA ALA A 326 -25.61 1.80 -14.77
C ALA A 326 -26.82 0.88 -14.98
#